data_4aaa59f866d2a3717a36c7f3be28b61f
#
_entry.id   4aaa59f866d2a3717a36c7f3be28b61f
#
_cell.length_a   1.000
_cell.length_b   1.000
_cell.length_c   1.000
_cell.angle_alpha   90.00
_cell.angle_beta   90.00
_cell.angle_gamma   90.00
#
_symmetry.space_group_name_H-M   'P 1'
#
loop_
_entity.id
_entity.type
_entity.pdbx_description
1 polymer ?
#
loop_
_entity_poly.entity_id
_entity_poly.type
_entity_poly.pdbx_seq_one_letter_code
_entity_poly.pdbx_strand_id
1 'polypeptide(L)'
;MSAIHIKSPALTIKAGPRALARIRQNGLSPADVGILPGAAGGPKGIGIQGLDLALFGDWLLRAPRERALIGASIGSWRFASACLPDPAMGIRRLGELYTSQRFAKGVSMAEVSGSCRQMLNELLADQDAAIIANPHYRLHIVVVKSHGLLQHDHRGKLSLGLSSVIGNNFLARQRLGRHFDRVILHDARQVPPLAQLSDFRSHFHALTPENLRHALLASGSIPMVMEAIREIPGLEPGAYRDGGLLDYHLDLPYNGEDIVLYPHFTDRVIPGWFDKSMPWRRGDRTRLQDVLLLAPSRDYLARLPHGKLPDRTDFKRYLGNDAGRERYWRQAMAESARLGDEFLELVENGRLAERLQPL
;
A
#
# COMPACT_ATOMS: atom_id res chain seq x y z
N MET A 1 17.21 39.33 -17.21
CA MET A 1 17.04 37.93 -17.59
C MET A 1 16.66 37.17 -16.32
N SER A 2 15.35 36.90 -16.14
CA SER A 2 14.85 36.16 -14.98
C SER A 2 15.25 34.71 -15.15
N ALA A 3 16.06 34.18 -14.23
CA ALA A 3 16.41 32.77 -14.23
C ALA A 3 15.11 31.97 -14.07
N ILE A 4 14.75 31.21 -15.10
CA ILE A 4 13.67 30.22 -15.03
C ILE A 4 14.10 29.23 -13.94
N HIS A 5 13.50 29.34 -12.77
CA HIS A 5 13.63 28.34 -11.71
C HIS A 5 12.98 27.04 -12.25
N ILE A 6 13.79 26.20 -12.85
CA ILE A 6 13.38 24.84 -13.17
C ILE A 6 13.08 24.17 -11.83
N LYS A 7 11.82 24.10 -11.46
CA LYS A 7 11.39 23.36 -10.26
C LYS A 7 11.88 21.92 -10.43
N SER A 8 12.76 21.45 -9.54
CA SER A 8 13.19 20.06 -9.55
C SER A 8 11.96 19.15 -9.51
N PRO A 9 11.92 18.10 -10.33
CA PRO A 9 10.79 17.18 -10.40
C PRO A 9 10.45 16.59 -9.03
N ALA A 10 9.17 16.59 -8.68
CA ALA A 10 8.70 15.92 -7.46
C ALA A 10 8.55 14.40 -7.68
N LEU A 11 8.23 13.98 -8.91
CA LEU A 11 8.02 12.58 -9.26
C LEU A 11 9.22 11.95 -9.98
N THR A 12 9.52 10.71 -9.62
CA THR A 12 10.16 9.70 -10.47
C THR A 12 9.08 8.84 -11.08
N ILE A 13 9.05 8.73 -12.41
CA ILE A 13 8.02 8.02 -13.15
C ILE A 13 8.68 6.89 -13.94
N LYS A 14 8.34 5.64 -13.61
CA LYS A 14 8.91 4.46 -14.26
C LYS A 14 7.81 3.59 -14.85
N ALA A 15 8.09 2.99 -16.00
CA ALA A 15 7.15 2.09 -16.64
C ALA A 15 7.81 0.78 -17.08
N GLY A 16 7.07 -0.31 -16.93
CA GLY A 16 7.40 -1.58 -17.55
C GLY A 16 7.33 -1.49 -19.07
N PRO A 17 7.94 -2.41 -19.80
CA PRO A 17 8.13 -2.24 -21.25
C PRO A 17 6.85 -2.10 -22.04
N ARG A 18 5.75 -2.80 -21.68
CA ARG A 18 4.46 -2.68 -22.37
C ARG A 18 3.77 -1.35 -22.05
N ALA A 19 3.73 -0.98 -20.76
CA ALA A 19 3.19 0.32 -20.36
C ALA A 19 3.98 1.48 -20.98
N LEU A 20 5.31 1.39 -21.02
CA LEU A 20 6.18 2.39 -21.61
C LEU A 20 5.87 2.59 -23.11
N ALA A 21 5.78 1.51 -23.87
CA ALA A 21 5.49 1.55 -25.31
C ALA A 21 4.10 2.16 -25.55
N ARG A 22 3.07 1.70 -24.83
CA ARG A 22 1.69 2.17 -24.96
C ARG A 22 1.56 3.66 -24.65
N ILE A 23 2.16 4.12 -23.54
CA ILE A 23 2.05 5.53 -23.13
C ILE A 23 2.82 6.45 -24.09
N ARG A 24 3.96 6.01 -24.63
CA ARG A 24 4.70 6.78 -25.63
C ARG A 24 3.93 6.94 -26.95
N GLN A 25 3.16 5.93 -27.31
CA GLN A 25 2.37 5.94 -28.54
C GLN A 25 1.07 6.73 -28.40
N ASN A 26 0.36 6.55 -27.30
CA ASN A 26 -1.04 6.98 -27.17
C ASN A 26 -1.27 8.02 -26.07
N GLY A 27 -0.23 8.37 -25.28
CA GLY A 27 -0.42 9.12 -24.02
C GLY A 27 -0.99 8.24 -22.91
N LEU A 28 -1.47 8.87 -21.84
CA LEU A 28 -2.14 8.24 -20.72
C LEU A 28 -3.47 8.91 -20.43
N SER A 29 -4.52 8.13 -20.40
CA SER A 29 -5.89 8.56 -20.05
C SER A 29 -6.36 7.79 -18.80
N PRO A 30 -7.26 8.33 -17.97
CA PRO A 30 -7.86 7.58 -16.87
C PRO A 30 -8.55 6.29 -17.31
N ALA A 31 -9.06 6.25 -18.56
CA ALA A 31 -9.69 5.07 -19.15
C ALA A 31 -8.72 3.90 -19.38
N ASP A 32 -7.41 4.16 -19.45
CA ASP A 32 -6.40 3.13 -19.65
C ASP A 32 -6.08 2.33 -18.39
N VAL A 33 -6.45 2.86 -17.22
CA VAL A 33 -6.10 2.27 -15.93
C VAL A 33 -7.18 1.32 -15.44
N GLY A 34 -6.83 0.04 -15.26
CA GLY A 34 -7.74 -0.98 -14.74
C GLY A 34 -7.35 -1.54 -13.37
N ILE A 35 -6.07 -1.45 -13.00
CA ILE A 35 -5.55 -2.04 -11.76
C ILE A 35 -4.69 -1.01 -11.02
N LEU A 36 -4.88 -0.91 -9.71
CA LEU A 36 -4.02 -0.11 -8.82
C LEU A 36 -3.52 -0.97 -7.65
N PRO A 37 -2.22 -1.23 -7.57
CA PRO A 37 -1.60 -1.84 -6.40
C PRO A 37 -1.37 -0.83 -5.28
N GLY A 38 -1.58 -1.25 -4.03
CA GLY A 38 -1.33 -0.47 -2.82
C GLY A 38 -0.31 -1.15 -1.90
N ALA A 39 0.94 -0.71 -1.96
CA ALA A 39 2.04 -1.30 -1.21
C ALA A 39 1.88 -1.21 0.31
N ALA A 40 2.35 -2.24 1.02
CA ALA A 40 2.59 -2.17 2.45
C ALA A 40 3.75 -1.21 2.75
N GLY A 41 3.66 -0.41 3.82
CA GLY A 41 4.72 0.57 4.11
C GLY A 41 4.52 1.38 5.39
N GLY A 42 3.40 1.17 6.08
CA GLY A 42 3.01 1.95 7.26
C GLY A 42 2.94 3.45 6.95
N PRO A 43 3.52 4.33 7.78
CA PRO A 43 3.40 5.79 7.59
C PRO A 43 3.88 6.33 6.24
N LYS A 44 4.66 5.57 5.48
CA LYS A 44 5.05 5.98 4.12
C LYS A 44 3.85 6.18 3.20
N GLY A 45 2.77 5.40 3.44
CA GLY A 45 1.54 5.51 2.65
C GLY A 45 0.86 6.86 2.78
N ILE A 46 0.85 7.47 3.98
CA ILE A 46 0.29 8.81 4.16
C ILE A 46 1.21 9.91 3.59
N GLY A 47 2.51 9.64 3.47
CA GLY A 47 3.47 10.57 2.88
C GLY A 47 3.31 10.79 1.37
N ILE A 48 2.45 10.02 0.71
CA ILE A 48 2.06 10.22 -0.71
C ILE A 48 0.58 10.59 -0.86
N GLN A 49 -0.05 11.10 0.21
CA GLN A 49 -1.48 11.44 0.24
C GLN A 49 -1.89 12.39 -0.88
N GLY A 50 -1.06 13.37 -1.23
CA GLY A 50 -1.35 14.31 -2.30
C GLY A 50 -1.47 13.64 -3.67
N LEU A 51 -0.68 12.58 -3.92
CA LEU A 51 -0.82 11.78 -5.13
C LEU A 51 -2.13 10.99 -5.13
N ASP A 52 -2.51 10.40 -3.98
CA ASP A 52 -3.81 9.72 -3.87
C ASP A 52 -4.99 10.68 -4.09
N LEU A 53 -4.90 11.89 -3.55
CA LEU A 53 -5.93 12.92 -3.75
C LEU A 53 -6.06 13.32 -5.22
N ALA A 54 -4.96 13.50 -5.93
CA ALA A 54 -4.97 13.79 -7.36
C ALA A 54 -5.57 12.64 -8.17
N LEU A 55 -5.24 11.41 -7.82
CA LEU A 55 -5.74 10.23 -8.53
C LEU A 55 -7.23 9.96 -8.23
N PHE A 56 -7.57 9.74 -6.97
CA PHE A 56 -8.91 9.29 -6.56
C PHE A 56 -9.91 10.43 -6.35
N GLY A 57 -9.44 11.64 -6.06
CA GLY A 57 -10.29 12.81 -5.86
C GLY A 57 -10.56 13.61 -7.13
N ASP A 58 -9.83 13.33 -8.22
CA ASP A 58 -9.97 14.07 -9.47
C ASP A 58 -9.77 13.15 -10.69
N TRP A 59 -8.54 12.77 -11.03
CA TRP A 59 -8.17 12.27 -12.34
C TRP A 59 -8.91 10.99 -12.75
N LEU A 60 -9.00 9.98 -11.87
CA LEU A 60 -9.71 8.74 -12.17
C LEU A 60 -11.23 8.92 -12.30
N LEU A 61 -11.79 9.96 -11.67
CA LEU A 61 -13.22 10.30 -11.76
C LEU A 61 -13.60 10.86 -13.13
N ARG A 62 -12.64 11.35 -13.90
CA ARG A 62 -12.85 11.91 -15.26
C ARG A 62 -13.22 10.82 -16.28
N ALA A 63 -12.94 9.54 -16.00
CA ALA A 63 -13.40 8.40 -16.81
C ALA A 63 -13.91 7.29 -15.88
N PRO A 64 -15.16 7.35 -15.42
CA PRO A 64 -15.76 6.35 -14.54
C PRO A 64 -15.75 4.97 -15.19
N ARG A 65 -15.11 4.00 -14.53
CA ARG A 65 -15.09 2.58 -14.95
C ARG A 65 -14.74 1.70 -13.76
N GLU A 66 -14.93 0.40 -13.89
CA GLU A 66 -14.50 -0.55 -12.89
C GLU A 66 -12.96 -0.67 -12.86
N ARG A 67 -12.40 -0.64 -11.64
CA ARG A 67 -10.96 -0.78 -11.39
C ARG A 67 -10.72 -1.67 -10.18
N ALA A 68 -9.76 -2.57 -10.29
CA ALA A 68 -9.31 -3.39 -9.17
C ALA A 68 -8.30 -2.61 -8.31
N LEU A 69 -8.60 -2.46 -7.03
CA LEU A 69 -7.70 -1.90 -6.02
C LEU A 69 -7.16 -3.04 -5.15
N ILE A 70 -5.90 -3.41 -5.32
CA ILE A 70 -5.28 -4.54 -4.61
C ILE A 70 -4.31 -3.99 -3.58
N GLY A 71 -4.62 -4.12 -2.29
CA GLY A 71 -3.85 -3.51 -1.20
C GLY A 71 -3.32 -4.50 -0.18
N ALA A 72 -2.15 -4.19 0.39
CA ALA A 72 -1.60 -4.83 1.57
C ALA A 72 -1.26 -3.78 2.64
N SER A 73 -1.55 -4.07 3.92
CA SER A 73 -1.24 -3.15 5.03
C SER A 73 -1.85 -1.76 4.83
N ILE A 74 -1.06 -0.69 4.98
CA ILE A 74 -1.53 0.68 4.72
C ILE A 74 -2.09 0.85 3.30
N GLY A 75 -1.64 0.06 2.32
CA GLY A 75 -2.16 0.10 0.96
C GLY A 75 -3.64 -0.28 0.90
N SER A 76 -4.07 -1.30 1.66
CA SER A 76 -5.48 -1.67 1.76
C SER A 76 -6.32 -0.60 2.49
N TRP A 77 -5.77 0.07 3.51
CA TRP A 77 -6.45 1.16 4.21
C TRP A 77 -6.61 2.40 3.34
N ARG A 78 -5.58 2.75 2.55
CA ARG A 78 -5.65 3.83 1.55
C ARG A 78 -6.77 3.55 0.53
N PHE A 79 -6.87 2.32 0.07
CA PHE A 79 -7.88 1.94 -0.91
C PHE A 79 -9.27 1.82 -0.32
N ALA A 80 -9.43 1.32 0.91
CA ALA A 80 -10.70 1.40 1.60
C ALA A 80 -11.18 2.85 1.76
N SER A 81 -10.26 3.78 2.06
CA SER A 81 -10.55 5.23 2.12
C SER A 81 -10.97 5.80 0.77
N ALA A 82 -10.34 5.35 -0.32
CA ALA A 82 -10.69 5.75 -1.68
C ALA A 82 -12.04 5.18 -2.15
N CYS A 83 -12.50 4.08 -1.54
CA CYS A 83 -13.82 3.48 -1.81
C CYS A 83 -14.96 4.14 -1.05
N LEU A 84 -14.68 5.06 -0.12
CA LEU A 84 -15.73 5.84 0.56
C LEU A 84 -16.52 6.71 -0.43
N PRO A 85 -17.77 7.10 -0.12
CA PRO A 85 -18.58 7.96 -1.00
C PRO A 85 -17.88 9.27 -1.40
N ASP A 86 -17.06 9.84 -0.51
CA ASP A 86 -16.14 10.93 -0.81
C ASP A 86 -14.70 10.43 -0.63
N PRO A 87 -14.02 10.03 -1.73
CA PRO A 87 -12.65 9.54 -1.69
C PRO A 87 -11.66 10.57 -1.12
N ALA A 88 -11.81 11.84 -1.46
CA ALA A 88 -10.89 12.88 -1.03
C ALA A 88 -11.00 13.12 0.49
N MET A 89 -12.21 13.14 1.03
CA MET A 89 -12.43 13.22 2.47
C MET A 89 -11.87 11.99 3.19
N GLY A 90 -12.14 10.78 2.68
CA GLY A 90 -11.64 9.53 3.26
C GLY A 90 -10.12 9.47 3.33
N ILE A 91 -9.44 9.84 2.23
CA ILE A 91 -7.98 9.88 2.15
C ILE A 91 -7.39 10.90 3.14
N ARG A 92 -7.97 12.10 3.26
CA ARG A 92 -7.53 13.11 4.24
C ARG A 92 -7.73 12.61 5.66
N ARG A 93 -8.90 12.02 5.96
CA ARG A 93 -9.23 11.47 7.28
C ARG A 93 -8.25 10.37 7.69
N LEU A 94 -7.89 9.45 6.80
CA LEU A 94 -6.86 8.45 7.08
C LEU A 94 -5.54 9.10 7.48
N GLY A 95 -5.08 10.12 6.75
CA GLY A 95 -3.84 10.83 7.06
C GLY A 95 -3.87 11.47 8.46
N GLU A 96 -4.95 12.16 8.81
CA GLU A 96 -5.10 12.81 10.12
C GLU A 96 -5.18 11.79 11.26
N LEU A 97 -6.03 10.77 11.13
CA LEU A 97 -6.17 9.71 12.14
C LEU A 97 -4.86 8.94 12.35
N TYR A 98 -4.14 8.64 11.27
CA TYR A 98 -2.86 7.96 11.36
C TYR A 98 -1.79 8.84 12.04
N THR A 99 -1.77 10.13 11.73
CA THR A 99 -0.83 11.11 12.29
C THR A 99 -1.06 11.35 13.77
N SER A 100 -2.32 11.38 14.21
CA SER A 100 -2.70 11.64 15.61
C SER A 100 -2.47 10.47 16.56
N GLN A 101 -2.10 9.28 16.04
CA GLN A 101 -1.82 8.12 16.90
C GLN A 101 -0.63 8.39 17.83
N ARG A 102 -0.77 8.08 19.11
CA ARG A 102 0.26 8.26 20.13
C ARG A 102 0.44 6.97 20.90
N PHE A 103 1.69 6.60 21.13
CA PHE A 103 2.04 5.38 21.84
C PHE A 103 3.05 5.67 22.94
N ALA A 104 2.76 5.22 24.17
CA ALA A 104 3.67 5.29 25.29
C ALA A 104 4.89 4.37 25.07
N LYS A 105 5.98 4.66 25.79
CA LYS A 105 7.13 3.75 25.85
C LYS A 105 6.70 2.40 26.43
N GLY A 106 7.01 1.32 25.73
CA GLY A 106 6.67 -0.03 26.19
C GLY A 106 5.23 -0.46 25.94
N VAL A 107 4.47 0.29 25.10
CA VAL A 107 3.13 -0.08 24.68
C VAL A 107 3.05 -1.56 24.26
N SER A 108 2.01 -2.25 24.70
CA SER A 108 1.77 -3.65 24.37
C SER A 108 1.22 -3.83 22.95
N MET A 109 1.32 -5.04 22.40
CA MET A 109 0.71 -5.37 21.10
C MET A 109 -0.82 -5.21 21.14
N ALA A 110 -1.45 -5.56 22.26
CA ALA A 110 -2.90 -5.43 22.45
C ALA A 110 -3.35 -3.95 22.41
N GLU A 111 -2.62 -3.05 23.08
CA GLU A 111 -2.92 -1.61 23.06
C GLU A 111 -2.76 -1.02 21.67
N VAL A 112 -1.70 -1.39 20.92
CA VAL A 112 -1.54 -0.95 19.52
C VAL A 112 -2.67 -1.48 18.66
N SER A 113 -3.05 -2.75 18.81
CA SER A 113 -4.18 -3.36 18.08
C SER A 113 -5.50 -2.65 18.41
N GLY A 114 -5.73 -2.31 19.68
CA GLY A 114 -6.90 -1.55 20.11
C GLY A 114 -6.96 -0.17 19.48
N SER A 115 -5.85 0.57 19.48
CA SER A 115 -5.75 1.89 18.87
C SER A 115 -5.98 1.82 17.34
N CYS A 116 -5.42 0.83 16.67
CA CYS A 116 -5.67 0.64 15.23
C CYS A 116 -7.13 0.29 14.93
N ARG A 117 -7.78 -0.52 15.80
CA ARG A 117 -9.21 -0.83 15.66
C ARG A 117 -10.07 0.42 15.83
N GLN A 118 -9.78 1.25 16.85
CA GLN A 118 -10.47 2.51 17.04
C GLN A 118 -10.30 3.42 15.83
N MET A 119 -9.07 3.62 15.36
CA MET A 119 -8.77 4.41 14.16
C MET A 119 -9.57 3.93 12.95
N LEU A 120 -9.66 2.61 12.74
CA LEU A 120 -10.41 2.03 11.63
C LEU A 120 -11.91 2.28 11.78
N ASN A 121 -12.46 2.16 13.00
CA ASN A 121 -13.85 2.45 13.27
C ASN A 121 -14.18 3.92 12.99
N GLU A 122 -13.33 4.83 13.39
CA GLU A 122 -13.48 6.26 13.09
C GLU A 122 -13.36 6.56 11.60
N LEU A 123 -12.41 5.92 10.91
CA LEU A 123 -12.19 6.12 9.47
C LEU A 123 -13.39 5.69 8.63
N LEU A 124 -13.90 4.49 8.88
CA LEU A 124 -14.95 3.89 8.07
C LEU A 124 -16.36 4.32 8.53
N ALA A 125 -16.52 4.73 9.79
CA ALA A 125 -17.82 4.99 10.41
C ALA A 125 -18.80 3.82 10.10
N ASP A 126 -19.97 4.08 9.54
CA ASP A 126 -20.98 3.06 9.16
C ASP A 126 -21.00 2.81 7.63
N GLN A 127 -19.84 2.98 6.95
CA GLN A 127 -19.77 2.95 5.50
C GLN A 127 -19.29 1.61 4.91
N ASP A 128 -19.23 0.53 5.70
CA ASP A 128 -18.74 -0.78 5.24
C ASP A 128 -19.47 -1.27 3.99
N ALA A 129 -20.80 -1.19 4.01
CA ALA A 129 -21.64 -1.58 2.87
C ALA A 129 -21.40 -0.69 1.65
N ALA A 130 -21.23 0.62 1.85
CA ALA A 130 -20.98 1.56 0.76
C ALA A 130 -19.60 1.32 0.10
N ILE A 131 -18.58 0.99 0.89
CA ILE A 131 -17.25 0.63 0.39
C ILE A 131 -17.33 -0.61 -0.51
N ILE A 132 -18.01 -1.66 -0.05
CA ILE A 132 -18.18 -2.90 -0.82
C ILE A 132 -19.04 -2.69 -2.06
N ALA A 133 -20.09 -1.85 -1.97
CA ALA A 133 -20.98 -1.54 -3.07
C ALA A 133 -20.43 -0.48 -4.04
N ASN A 134 -19.21 0.05 -3.83
CA ASN A 134 -18.66 1.11 -4.67
C ASN A 134 -18.80 0.78 -6.16
N PRO A 135 -19.38 1.68 -7.00
CA PRO A 135 -19.67 1.37 -8.40
C PRO A 135 -18.41 1.28 -9.27
N HIS A 136 -17.33 1.95 -8.88
CA HIS A 136 -16.13 2.12 -9.70
C HIS A 136 -14.93 1.29 -9.21
N TYR A 137 -14.90 0.95 -7.93
CA TYR A 137 -13.75 0.27 -7.33
C TYR A 137 -14.10 -1.11 -6.80
N ARG A 138 -13.24 -2.07 -7.08
CA ARG A 138 -13.28 -3.45 -6.58
C ARG A 138 -12.12 -3.63 -5.62
N LEU A 139 -12.43 -3.60 -4.31
CA LEU A 139 -11.40 -3.68 -3.27
C LEU A 139 -10.96 -5.13 -3.05
N HIS A 140 -9.65 -5.36 -3.08
CA HIS A 140 -9.02 -6.64 -2.76
C HIS A 140 -7.97 -6.42 -1.66
N ILE A 141 -8.07 -7.17 -0.58
CA ILE A 141 -7.23 -7.04 0.60
C ILE A 141 -6.34 -8.28 0.73
N VAL A 142 -5.03 -8.07 0.73
CA VAL A 142 -4.03 -9.11 0.91
C VAL A 142 -3.66 -9.23 2.37
N VAL A 143 -3.76 -10.44 2.91
CA VAL A 143 -3.33 -10.83 4.25
C VAL A 143 -2.53 -12.13 4.18
N VAL A 144 -1.85 -12.53 5.23
CA VAL A 144 -1.24 -13.86 5.35
C VAL A 144 -1.85 -14.63 6.51
N LYS A 145 -2.06 -15.94 6.32
CA LYS A 145 -2.33 -16.90 7.41
C LYS A 145 -1.00 -17.45 7.89
N SER A 146 -0.66 -17.20 9.15
CA SER A 146 0.63 -17.57 9.74
C SER A 146 0.60 -18.98 10.32
N HIS A 147 1.71 -19.72 10.21
CA HIS A 147 1.87 -21.08 10.68
C HIS A 147 2.95 -21.24 11.75
N GLY A 148 2.90 -22.35 12.49
CA GLY A 148 3.91 -22.70 13.49
C GLY A 148 4.03 -21.67 14.61
N LEU A 149 5.25 -21.26 14.96
CA LEU A 149 5.50 -20.30 16.04
C LEU A 149 4.88 -18.92 15.80
N LEU A 150 4.65 -18.55 14.54
CA LEU A 150 4.06 -17.27 14.16
C LEU A 150 2.55 -17.19 14.39
N GLN A 151 1.90 -18.31 14.74
CA GLN A 151 0.51 -18.32 15.16
C GLN A 151 0.29 -17.66 16.53
N HIS A 152 1.32 -17.58 17.36
CA HIS A 152 1.22 -17.02 18.70
C HIS A 152 1.52 -15.52 18.72
N ASP A 153 0.99 -14.82 19.73
CA ASP A 153 1.31 -13.42 20.01
C ASP A 153 2.34 -13.27 21.15
N HIS A 154 2.88 -14.40 21.65
CA HIS A 154 3.95 -14.38 22.64
C HIS A 154 5.27 -13.96 22.01
N ARG A 155 5.90 -12.90 22.54
CA ARG A 155 7.12 -12.27 21.98
C ARG A 155 8.26 -13.24 21.72
N GLY A 156 8.52 -14.18 22.65
CA GLY A 156 9.57 -15.20 22.49
C GLY A 156 9.33 -16.13 21.33
N LYS A 157 8.09 -16.67 21.20
CA LYS A 157 7.71 -17.54 20.08
C LYS A 157 7.76 -16.81 18.75
N LEU A 158 7.26 -15.55 18.71
CA LEU A 158 7.34 -14.71 17.52
C LEU A 158 8.79 -14.43 17.11
N SER A 159 9.66 -14.13 18.06
CA SER A 159 11.08 -13.86 17.77
C SER A 159 11.77 -15.08 17.14
N LEU A 160 11.57 -16.27 17.72
CA LEU A 160 12.10 -17.53 17.16
C LEU A 160 11.52 -17.82 15.79
N GLY A 161 10.19 -17.65 15.62
CA GLY A 161 9.52 -17.83 14.35
C GLY A 161 10.06 -16.89 13.27
N LEU A 162 10.21 -15.60 13.58
CA LEU A 162 10.75 -14.60 12.65
C LEU A 162 12.22 -14.88 12.30
N SER A 163 13.04 -15.35 13.24
CA SER A 163 14.41 -15.76 12.95
C SER A 163 14.45 -16.91 11.96
N SER A 164 13.57 -17.90 12.12
CA SER A 164 13.40 -19.00 11.14
C SER A 164 12.95 -18.49 9.78
N VAL A 165 11.99 -17.55 9.72
CA VAL A 165 11.55 -16.91 8.48
C VAL A 165 12.70 -16.22 7.77
N ILE A 166 13.49 -15.42 8.49
CA ILE A 166 14.65 -14.69 7.93
C ILE A 166 15.66 -15.68 7.33
N GLY A 167 16.01 -16.73 8.07
CA GLY A 167 16.93 -17.77 7.58
C GLY A 167 16.39 -18.49 6.33
N ASN A 168 15.12 -18.88 6.36
CA ASN A 168 14.47 -19.51 5.20
C ASN A 168 14.41 -18.58 3.99
N ASN A 169 14.06 -17.30 4.19
CA ASN A 169 14.01 -16.32 3.10
C ASN A 169 15.39 -16.04 2.51
N PHE A 170 16.43 -15.99 3.34
CA PHE A 170 17.80 -15.82 2.87
C PHE A 170 18.22 -16.93 1.92
N LEU A 171 17.86 -18.18 2.23
CA LEU A 171 18.14 -19.35 1.39
C LEU A 171 17.31 -19.33 0.09
N ALA A 172 16.00 -19.17 0.21
CA ALA A 172 15.10 -19.07 -0.95
C ALA A 172 13.75 -18.48 -0.53
N ARG A 173 13.23 -17.49 -1.29
CA ARG A 173 11.97 -16.82 -0.99
C ARG A 173 10.78 -17.80 -0.94
N GLN A 174 10.78 -18.84 -1.77
CA GLN A 174 9.74 -19.87 -1.80
C GLN A 174 9.59 -20.62 -0.47
N ARG A 175 10.64 -20.68 0.35
CA ARG A 175 10.59 -21.30 1.69
C ARG A 175 9.71 -20.54 2.69
N LEU A 176 9.33 -19.29 2.38
CA LEU A 176 8.35 -18.54 3.17
C LEU A 176 6.99 -19.23 3.19
N GLY A 177 6.64 -20.01 2.17
CA GLY A 177 5.43 -20.83 2.13
C GLY A 177 5.32 -21.91 3.24
N ARG A 178 6.40 -22.16 4.00
CA ARG A 178 6.34 -23.00 5.21
C ARG A 178 5.77 -22.24 6.42
N HIS A 179 5.78 -20.92 6.35
CA HIS A 179 5.42 -20.04 7.45
C HIS A 179 4.14 -19.26 7.20
N PHE A 180 3.79 -19.08 5.91
CA PHE A 180 2.67 -18.23 5.51
C PHE A 180 1.94 -18.83 4.31
N ASP A 181 0.62 -18.78 4.35
CA ASP A 181 -0.22 -18.85 3.16
C ASP A 181 -0.67 -17.43 2.82
N ARG A 182 -0.77 -17.12 1.53
CA ARG A 182 -1.39 -15.89 1.04
C ARG A 182 -2.89 -16.03 1.12
N VAL A 183 -3.58 -15.00 1.63
CA VAL A 183 -5.04 -14.94 1.64
C VAL A 183 -5.46 -13.63 0.99
N ILE A 184 -6.33 -13.70 0.01
CA ILE A 184 -6.88 -12.53 -0.68
C ILE A 184 -8.39 -12.50 -0.42
N LEU A 185 -8.84 -11.51 0.36
CA LEU A 185 -10.25 -11.20 0.45
C LEU A 185 -10.58 -10.25 -0.70
N HIS A 186 -11.44 -10.67 -1.62
CA HIS A 186 -11.72 -9.94 -2.86
C HIS A 186 -13.19 -9.58 -2.99
N ASP A 187 -13.45 -8.49 -3.70
CA ASP A 187 -14.81 -8.12 -4.08
C ASP A 187 -15.48 -9.30 -4.81
N ALA A 188 -16.67 -9.70 -4.34
CA ALA A 188 -17.37 -10.85 -4.90
C ALA A 188 -17.85 -10.63 -6.34
N ARG A 189 -17.93 -9.38 -6.78
CA ARG A 189 -18.35 -9.00 -8.15
C ARG A 189 -17.25 -9.18 -9.19
N GLN A 190 -15.99 -9.33 -8.77
CA GLN A 190 -14.84 -9.47 -9.67
C GLN A 190 -13.80 -10.43 -9.08
N VAL A 191 -13.40 -11.43 -9.84
CA VAL A 191 -12.19 -12.20 -9.55
C VAL A 191 -10.98 -11.25 -9.64
N PRO A 192 -10.03 -11.28 -8.69
CA PRO A 192 -8.83 -10.45 -8.77
C PRO A 192 -8.14 -10.63 -10.13
N PRO A 193 -7.76 -9.53 -10.83
CA PRO A 193 -7.13 -9.59 -12.14
C PRO A 193 -5.65 -10.02 -12.01
N LEU A 194 -5.45 -11.25 -11.55
CA LEU A 194 -4.16 -11.88 -11.35
C LEU A 194 -4.10 -13.17 -12.15
N ALA A 195 -2.99 -13.43 -12.82
CA ALA A 195 -2.70 -14.74 -13.37
C ALA A 195 -2.48 -15.75 -12.22
N GLN A 196 -2.35 -17.03 -12.55
CA GLN A 196 -2.19 -18.08 -11.55
C GLN A 196 -1.02 -17.80 -10.60
N LEU A 197 -1.33 -17.71 -9.30
CA LEU A 197 -0.37 -17.55 -8.23
C LEU A 197 0.23 -18.92 -7.89
N SER A 198 1.46 -19.17 -8.31
CA SER A 198 2.15 -20.47 -8.10
C SER A 198 3.31 -20.39 -7.11
N ASP A 199 3.65 -19.19 -6.63
CA ASP A 199 4.79 -18.97 -5.74
C ASP A 199 4.52 -19.36 -4.28
N PHE A 200 3.27 -19.19 -3.82
CA PHE A 200 2.80 -19.56 -2.47
C PHE A 200 1.40 -20.14 -2.54
N ARG A 201 1.05 -20.97 -1.54
CA ARG A 201 -0.34 -21.38 -1.35
C ARG A 201 -1.20 -20.14 -1.17
N SER A 202 -2.19 -19.97 -2.02
CA SER A 202 -3.05 -18.80 -2.07
C SER A 202 -4.52 -19.18 -1.95
N HIS A 203 -5.24 -18.51 -1.05
CA HIS A 203 -6.65 -18.70 -0.79
C HIS A 203 -7.41 -17.44 -1.16
N PHE A 204 -8.58 -17.61 -1.76
CA PHE A 204 -9.44 -16.51 -2.19
C PHE A 204 -10.77 -16.60 -1.46
N HIS A 205 -11.19 -15.51 -0.85
CA HIS A 205 -12.44 -15.41 -0.09
C HIS A 205 -13.17 -14.13 -0.46
N ALA A 206 -14.50 -14.16 -0.43
CA ALA A 206 -15.30 -12.97 -0.67
C ALA A 206 -15.07 -11.94 0.43
N LEU A 207 -14.84 -10.69 0.02
CA LEU A 207 -14.86 -9.51 0.89
C LEU A 207 -16.31 -9.04 1.03
N THR A 208 -16.79 -8.94 2.27
CA THR A 208 -18.16 -8.54 2.60
C THR A 208 -18.14 -7.40 3.63
N PRO A 209 -19.26 -6.68 3.84
CA PRO A 209 -19.32 -5.68 4.90
C PRO A 209 -18.96 -6.22 6.28
N GLU A 210 -19.33 -7.47 6.58
CA GLU A 210 -19.13 -8.10 7.90
C GLU A 210 -17.65 -8.43 8.15
N ASN A 211 -16.87 -8.75 7.11
CA ASN A 211 -15.46 -9.10 7.28
C ASN A 211 -14.47 -7.99 6.91
N LEU A 212 -14.93 -6.88 6.31
CA LEU A 212 -14.09 -5.77 5.85
C LEU A 212 -13.15 -5.25 6.94
N ARG A 213 -13.66 -4.92 8.12
CA ARG A 213 -12.85 -4.37 9.23
C ARG A 213 -11.83 -5.39 9.74
N HIS A 214 -12.21 -6.64 9.84
CA HIS A 214 -11.32 -7.73 10.24
C HIS A 214 -10.20 -7.93 9.22
N ALA A 215 -10.52 -7.90 7.92
CA ALA A 215 -9.55 -8.01 6.83
C ALA A 215 -8.56 -6.85 6.83
N LEU A 216 -9.03 -5.61 6.99
CA LEU A 216 -8.18 -4.42 7.05
C LEU A 216 -7.25 -4.46 8.28
N LEU A 217 -7.78 -4.82 9.46
CA LEU A 217 -6.95 -4.97 10.66
C LEU A 217 -5.91 -6.07 10.48
N ALA A 218 -6.31 -7.24 9.95
CA ALA A 218 -5.39 -8.36 9.68
C ALA A 218 -4.29 -7.93 8.71
N SER A 219 -4.66 -7.21 7.64
CA SER A 219 -3.71 -6.69 6.65
C SER A 219 -2.69 -5.71 7.26
N GLY A 220 -3.03 -5.05 8.37
CA GLY A 220 -2.12 -4.16 9.11
C GLY A 220 -1.42 -4.82 10.31
N SER A 221 -1.74 -6.07 10.66
CA SER A 221 -1.27 -6.75 11.89
C SER A 221 0.15 -7.27 11.77
N ILE A 222 1.12 -6.40 12.08
CA ILE A 222 2.55 -6.69 11.98
C ILE A 222 3.01 -7.48 13.21
N PRO A 223 3.70 -8.60 13.03
CA PRO A 223 4.30 -9.33 14.15
C PRO A 223 5.15 -8.44 15.06
N MET A 224 5.15 -8.66 16.34
CA MET A 224 5.84 -7.89 17.40
C MET A 224 5.28 -6.48 17.65
N VAL A 225 4.40 -5.96 16.78
CA VAL A 225 3.77 -4.63 16.89
C VAL A 225 2.30 -4.76 17.25
N MET A 226 1.58 -5.66 16.59
CA MET A 226 0.16 -5.92 16.76
C MET A 226 -0.11 -7.42 16.96
N GLU A 227 -1.22 -7.73 17.59
CA GLU A 227 -1.72 -9.11 17.68
C GLU A 227 -2.25 -9.58 16.33
N ALA A 228 -2.24 -10.90 16.09
CA ALA A 228 -2.91 -11.48 14.95
C ALA A 228 -4.42 -11.37 15.07
N ILE A 229 -5.13 -11.22 13.97
CA ILE A 229 -6.57 -11.38 13.93
C ILE A 229 -6.88 -12.86 13.86
N ARG A 230 -7.66 -13.37 14.84
CA ARG A 230 -7.92 -14.81 15.00
C ARG A 230 -9.11 -15.29 14.20
N GLU A 231 -10.09 -14.42 14.07
CA GLU A 231 -11.36 -14.71 13.43
C GLU A 231 -11.67 -13.62 12.41
N ILE A 232 -11.90 -14.03 11.18
CA ILE A 232 -12.42 -13.20 10.11
C ILE A 232 -13.70 -13.89 9.63
N PRO A 233 -14.86 -13.23 9.67
CA PRO A 233 -16.11 -13.81 9.21
C PRO A 233 -15.99 -14.42 7.81
N GLY A 234 -16.43 -15.67 7.65
CA GLY A 234 -16.32 -16.41 6.39
C GLY A 234 -14.99 -17.13 6.15
N LEU A 235 -14.00 -17.01 7.05
CA LEU A 235 -12.74 -17.72 7.00
C LEU A 235 -12.61 -18.68 8.18
N GLU A 236 -11.80 -19.73 8.03
CA GLU A 236 -11.43 -20.61 9.14
C GLU A 236 -10.65 -19.84 10.22
N PRO A 237 -10.83 -20.16 11.50
CA PRO A 237 -10.01 -19.60 12.57
C PRO A 237 -8.50 -19.78 12.28
N GLY A 238 -7.71 -18.76 12.62
CA GLY A 238 -6.27 -18.78 12.31
C GLY A 238 -5.54 -17.57 12.88
N ALA A 239 -4.27 -17.41 12.51
CA ALA A 239 -3.50 -16.23 12.85
C ALA A 239 -3.25 -15.40 11.59
N TYR A 240 -4.16 -14.46 11.32
CA TYR A 240 -4.10 -13.60 10.15
C TYR A 240 -3.27 -12.34 10.46
N ARG A 241 -2.34 -12.04 9.56
CA ARG A 241 -1.36 -10.95 9.75
C ARG A 241 -1.14 -10.16 8.47
N ASP A 242 -0.31 -9.13 8.58
CA ASP A 242 0.03 -8.19 7.50
C ASP A 242 0.46 -8.91 6.21
N GLY A 243 -0.28 -8.63 5.14
CA GLY A 243 -0.02 -9.20 3.81
C GLY A 243 1.36 -8.85 3.25
N GLY A 244 1.91 -7.72 3.66
CA GLY A 244 3.25 -7.29 3.25
C GLY A 244 4.38 -8.22 3.71
N LEU A 245 4.13 -9.18 4.63
CA LEU A 245 5.12 -10.19 4.99
C LEU A 245 5.52 -11.04 3.78
N LEU A 246 4.56 -11.40 2.92
CA LEU A 246 4.80 -12.04 1.62
C LEU A 246 4.87 -11.00 0.50
N ASP A 247 3.89 -10.12 0.40
CA ASP A 247 3.67 -9.26 -0.76
C ASP A 247 3.86 -7.78 -0.38
N TYR A 248 5.09 -7.40 -0.01
CA TYR A 248 5.40 -6.07 0.53
C TYR A 248 5.07 -4.95 -0.46
N HIS A 249 5.51 -5.06 -1.70
CA HIS A 249 5.19 -4.15 -2.78
C HIS A 249 4.35 -4.83 -3.88
N LEU A 250 3.57 -5.84 -3.52
CA LEU A 250 2.61 -6.48 -4.43
C LEU A 250 3.23 -6.79 -5.81
N ASP A 251 4.39 -7.48 -5.79
CA ASP A 251 5.04 -8.01 -6.99
C ASP A 251 4.24 -9.23 -7.50
N LEU A 252 3.04 -8.97 -8.04
CA LEU A 252 2.05 -9.97 -8.42
C LEU A 252 1.94 -10.06 -9.95
N PRO A 253 1.55 -11.21 -10.49
CA PRO A 253 1.33 -11.39 -11.92
C PRO A 253 -0.02 -10.79 -12.34
N TYR A 254 -0.06 -9.46 -12.50
CA TYR A 254 -1.25 -8.77 -12.97
C TYR A 254 -1.68 -9.27 -14.34
N ASN A 255 -2.99 -9.47 -14.53
CA ASN A 255 -3.58 -10.01 -15.75
C ASN A 255 -4.55 -8.98 -16.36
N GLY A 256 -4.54 -8.88 -17.68
CA GLY A 256 -5.36 -7.94 -18.45
C GLY A 256 -4.53 -7.11 -19.41
N GLU A 257 -5.24 -6.27 -20.17
CA GLU A 257 -4.63 -5.35 -21.15
C GLU A 257 -4.48 -3.92 -20.60
N ASP A 258 -5.02 -3.66 -19.41
CA ASP A 258 -5.03 -2.33 -18.80
C ASP A 258 -3.66 -1.97 -18.21
N ILE A 259 -3.41 -0.67 -18.10
CA ILE A 259 -2.27 -0.15 -17.36
C ILE A 259 -2.48 -0.40 -15.86
N VAL A 260 -1.45 -0.93 -15.22
CA VAL A 260 -1.35 -1.08 -13.77
C VAL A 260 -0.73 0.19 -13.21
N LEU A 261 -1.56 1.12 -12.75
CA LEU A 261 -1.09 2.39 -12.17
C LEU A 261 -0.69 2.19 -10.70
N TYR A 262 0.58 2.42 -10.39
CA TYR A 262 1.14 2.13 -9.08
C TYR A 262 1.63 3.38 -8.35
N PRO A 263 0.74 4.11 -7.61
CA PRO A 263 1.15 5.19 -6.71
C PRO A 263 1.94 4.61 -5.54
N HIS A 264 3.24 4.87 -5.52
CA HIS A 264 4.21 4.21 -4.65
C HIS A 264 5.09 5.23 -3.89
N PHE A 265 5.63 4.82 -2.76
CA PHE A 265 6.49 5.66 -1.91
C PHE A 265 8.01 5.47 -2.17
N THR A 266 8.37 4.62 -3.14
CA THR A 266 9.77 4.42 -3.60
C THR A 266 9.79 4.01 -5.08
N ASP A 267 10.86 4.29 -5.76
CA ASP A 267 11.05 4.10 -7.19
C ASP A 267 11.44 2.67 -7.60
N ARG A 268 11.21 1.70 -6.74
CA ARG A 268 11.52 0.27 -6.97
C ARG A 268 10.54 -0.65 -6.26
N VAL A 269 10.30 -1.82 -6.84
CA VAL A 269 9.46 -2.88 -6.28
C VAL A 269 10.34 -3.85 -5.49
N ILE A 270 9.95 -4.11 -4.22
CA ILE A 270 10.58 -5.09 -3.32
C ILE A 270 9.55 -6.17 -3.04
N PRO A 271 9.80 -7.45 -3.41
CA PRO A 271 8.77 -8.48 -3.35
C PRO A 271 8.16 -8.70 -1.96
N GLY A 272 8.99 -8.98 -0.95
CA GLY A 272 8.55 -9.27 0.42
C GLY A 272 9.17 -8.34 1.46
N TRP A 273 8.54 -8.27 2.64
CA TRP A 273 9.06 -7.45 3.74
C TRP A 273 10.47 -7.86 4.18
N PHE A 274 10.76 -9.17 4.15
CA PHE A 274 12.06 -9.72 4.51
C PHE A 274 13.15 -9.47 3.45
N ASP A 275 12.76 -9.04 2.24
CA ASP A 275 13.68 -8.76 1.14
C ASP A 275 14.26 -7.34 1.17
N LYS A 276 13.81 -6.49 2.09
CA LYS A 276 14.23 -5.07 2.19
C LYS A 276 15.74 -4.88 2.33
N SER A 277 16.40 -5.74 3.07
CA SER A 277 17.86 -5.71 3.30
C SER A 277 18.65 -6.46 2.23
N MET A 278 17.97 -7.03 1.22
CA MET A 278 18.58 -7.82 0.15
C MET A 278 18.55 -7.03 -1.16
N PRO A 279 19.58 -6.24 -1.50
CA PRO A 279 19.55 -5.36 -2.66
C PRO A 279 19.46 -6.11 -4.00
N TRP A 280 19.80 -7.39 -4.04
CA TRP A 280 19.65 -8.27 -5.20
C TRP A 280 18.22 -8.79 -5.39
N ARG A 281 17.35 -8.72 -4.38
CA ARG A 281 15.93 -9.09 -4.47
C ARG A 281 15.15 -7.92 -5.06
N ARG A 282 14.76 -8.07 -6.31
CA ARG A 282 14.00 -7.07 -7.09
C ARG A 282 12.66 -7.66 -7.50
N GLY A 283 11.70 -6.79 -7.85
CA GLY A 283 10.47 -7.20 -8.50
C GLY A 283 10.75 -7.94 -9.82
N ASP A 284 9.87 -8.86 -10.15
CA ASP A 284 9.96 -9.65 -11.37
C ASP A 284 9.56 -8.79 -12.59
N ARG A 285 10.50 -8.56 -13.48
CA ARG A 285 10.27 -7.76 -14.68
C ARG A 285 9.15 -8.30 -15.57
N THR A 286 8.91 -9.61 -15.53
CA THR A 286 7.82 -10.23 -16.32
C THR A 286 6.44 -9.89 -15.73
N ARG A 287 6.35 -9.68 -14.42
CA ARG A 287 5.13 -9.26 -13.70
C ARG A 287 4.87 -7.76 -13.82
N LEU A 288 5.91 -6.98 -14.08
CA LEU A 288 5.85 -5.51 -14.06
C LEU A 288 5.70 -4.89 -15.45
N GLN A 289 5.41 -5.68 -16.50
CA GLN A 289 5.39 -5.19 -17.88
C GLN A 289 4.39 -4.07 -18.15
N ASP A 290 3.22 -4.11 -17.50
CA ASP A 290 2.14 -3.12 -17.66
C ASP A 290 2.09 -2.08 -16.55
N VAL A 291 3.08 -2.08 -15.64
CA VAL A 291 3.12 -1.19 -14.49
C VAL A 291 3.62 0.20 -14.89
N LEU A 292 2.86 1.21 -14.52
CA LEU A 292 3.28 2.62 -14.44
C LEU A 292 3.45 2.99 -12.97
N LEU A 293 4.69 3.11 -12.52
CA LEU A 293 5.04 3.43 -11.14
C LEU A 293 5.29 4.93 -10.98
N LEU A 294 4.56 5.55 -10.06
CA LEU A 294 4.70 6.95 -9.66
C LEU A 294 5.28 7.03 -8.25
N ALA A 295 6.45 7.61 -8.08
CA ALA A 295 7.11 7.67 -6.78
C ALA A 295 7.76 9.04 -6.52
N PRO A 296 7.95 9.45 -5.24
CA PRO A 296 8.72 10.63 -4.90
C PRO A 296 10.14 10.58 -5.47
N SER A 297 10.58 11.68 -6.07
CA SER A 297 11.96 11.81 -6.56
C SER A 297 12.95 11.99 -5.40
N ARG A 298 14.23 11.82 -5.66
CA ARG A 298 15.28 12.11 -4.68
C ARG A 298 15.30 13.59 -4.29
N ASP A 299 15.08 14.48 -5.25
CA ASP A 299 15.06 15.92 -5.00
C ASP A 299 13.85 16.35 -4.16
N TYR A 300 12.70 15.70 -4.38
CA TYR A 300 11.54 15.87 -3.52
C TYR A 300 11.82 15.40 -2.09
N LEU A 301 12.35 14.19 -1.93
CA LEU A 301 12.67 13.65 -0.61
C LEU A 301 13.68 14.53 0.14
N ALA A 302 14.69 15.06 -0.54
CA ALA A 302 15.72 15.94 0.08
C ALA A 302 15.12 17.22 0.69
N ARG A 303 13.94 17.65 0.25
CA ARG A 303 13.24 18.84 0.80
C ARG A 303 12.39 18.53 2.04
N LEU A 304 12.06 17.26 2.26
CA LEU A 304 11.29 16.88 3.43
C LEU A 304 12.17 16.95 4.70
N PRO A 305 11.59 17.23 5.86
CA PRO A 305 12.29 17.04 7.11
C PRO A 305 12.91 15.63 7.18
N HIS A 306 14.16 15.53 7.59
CA HIS A 306 14.94 14.29 7.62
C HIS A 306 15.26 13.65 6.26
N GLY A 307 14.98 14.31 5.14
CA GLY A 307 15.26 13.79 3.80
C GLY A 307 14.49 12.52 3.44
N LYS A 308 13.34 12.27 4.05
CA LYS A 308 12.58 11.02 3.89
C LYS A 308 11.08 11.23 4.11
N LEU A 309 10.28 10.29 3.62
CA LEU A 309 8.87 10.18 4.00
C LEU A 309 8.72 9.73 5.46
N PRO A 310 7.57 10.04 6.11
CA PRO A 310 7.19 9.44 7.38
C PRO A 310 7.41 7.93 7.40
N ASP A 311 7.94 7.39 8.50
CA ASP A 311 8.06 5.95 8.68
C ASP A 311 7.92 5.53 10.16
N ARG A 312 7.89 4.21 10.43
CA ARG A 312 7.71 3.69 11.79
C ARG A 312 8.84 4.04 12.76
N THR A 313 10.04 4.31 12.26
CA THR A 313 11.16 4.70 13.12
C THR A 313 10.93 6.04 13.78
N ASP A 314 9.99 6.84 13.23
CA ASP A 314 9.66 8.14 13.77
C ASP A 314 8.95 8.04 15.14
N PHE A 315 8.14 7.00 15.38
CA PHE A 315 7.58 6.75 16.70
C PHE A 315 8.67 6.60 17.77
N LYS A 316 9.78 5.95 17.41
CA LYS A 316 10.94 5.82 18.32
C LYS A 316 11.77 7.11 18.39
N ARG A 317 11.97 7.77 17.23
CA ARG A 317 12.74 9.03 17.15
C ARG A 317 12.10 10.14 17.97
N TYR A 318 10.79 10.22 17.96
CA TYR A 318 10.00 11.25 18.66
C TYR A 318 9.36 10.76 19.94
N LEU A 319 9.88 9.69 20.54
CA LEU A 319 9.34 9.17 21.80
C LEU A 319 9.33 10.26 22.88
N GLY A 320 8.15 10.57 23.44
CA GLY A 320 7.94 11.67 24.37
C GLY A 320 7.75 13.05 23.70
N ASN A 321 7.80 13.14 22.36
CA ASN A 321 7.56 14.36 21.61
C ASN A 321 6.60 14.11 20.43
N ASP A 322 5.39 13.60 20.72
CA ASP A 322 4.39 13.33 19.70
C ASP A 322 4.04 14.58 18.86
N ALA A 323 3.98 15.75 19.49
CA ALA A 323 3.70 17.00 18.78
C ALA A 323 4.76 17.30 17.70
N GLY A 324 6.03 16.98 17.95
CA GLY A 324 7.09 17.11 16.95
C GLY A 324 6.93 16.13 15.79
N ARG A 325 6.56 14.88 16.08
CA ARG A 325 6.27 13.87 15.07
C ARG A 325 5.06 14.26 14.22
N GLU A 326 3.99 14.69 14.85
CA GLU A 326 2.76 15.13 14.16
C GLU A 326 3.04 16.32 13.24
N ARG A 327 3.80 17.34 13.68
CA ARG A 327 4.21 18.47 12.80
C ARG A 327 4.98 17.97 11.58
N TYR A 328 5.98 17.11 11.79
CA TYR A 328 6.76 16.53 10.69
C TYR A 328 5.86 15.79 9.69
N TRP A 329 4.97 14.94 10.18
CA TRP A 329 4.12 14.13 9.32
C TRP A 329 3.09 15.00 8.55
N ARG A 330 2.47 15.99 9.23
CA ARG A 330 1.59 16.95 8.55
C ARG A 330 2.31 17.76 7.49
N GLN A 331 3.54 18.19 7.76
CA GLN A 331 4.35 18.86 6.75
C GLN A 331 4.64 17.95 5.56
N ALA A 332 5.03 16.69 5.78
CA ALA A 332 5.28 15.74 4.69
C ALA A 332 4.01 15.46 3.87
N MET A 333 2.84 15.34 4.52
CA MET A 333 1.56 15.21 3.82
C MET A 333 1.21 16.46 3.01
N ALA A 334 1.38 17.65 3.56
CA ALA A 334 1.13 18.90 2.83
C ALA A 334 2.05 19.03 1.60
N GLU A 335 3.35 18.77 1.75
CA GLU A 335 4.30 18.78 0.63
C GLU A 335 3.95 17.72 -0.44
N SER A 336 3.27 16.65 -0.08
CA SER A 336 2.89 15.60 -1.04
C SER A 336 1.87 16.07 -2.10
N ALA A 337 1.21 17.22 -1.90
CA ALA A 337 0.39 17.86 -2.93
C ALA A 337 1.18 18.06 -4.23
N ARG A 338 2.46 18.41 -4.14
CA ARG A 338 3.35 18.59 -5.30
C ARG A 338 3.51 17.32 -6.16
N LEU A 339 3.36 16.13 -5.57
CA LEU A 339 3.37 14.87 -6.32
C LEU A 339 2.12 14.75 -7.20
N GLY A 340 0.97 15.11 -6.62
CA GLY A 340 -0.32 15.12 -7.33
C GLY A 340 -0.34 16.21 -8.41
N ASP A 341 0.07 17.42 -8.07
CA ASP A 341 0.09 18.57 -8.99
C ASP A 341 0.96 18.28 -10.22
N GLU A 342 2.18 17.74 -10.02
CA GLU A 342 3.07 17.38 -11.13
C GLU A 342 2.49 16.26 -12.00
N PHE A 343 1.83 15.27 -11.38
CA PHE A 343 1.15 14.21 -12.14
C PHE A 343 0.06 14.79 -13.04
N LEU A 344 -0.84 15.62 -12.47
CA LEU A 344 -1.92 16.24 -13.21
C LEU A 344 -1.39 17.14 -14.34
N GLU A 345 -0.39 17.98 -14.05
CA GLU A 345 0.25 18.82 -15.06
C GLU A 345 0.81 18.01 -16.24
N LEU A 346 1.50 16.90 -15.93
CA LEU A 346 2.12 16.07 -16.97
C LEU A 346 1.09 15.35 -17.86
N VAL A 347 -0.01 14.85 -17.28
CA VAL A 347 -1.07 14.18 -18.07
C VAL A 347 -1.91 15.18 -18.84
N GLU A 348 -2.21 16.35 -18.30
CA GLU A 348 -3.01 17.39 -18.95
C GLU A 348 -2.27 18.02 -20.14
N ASN A 349 -0.98 18.20 -20.02
CA ASN A 349 -0.14 18.75 -21.09
C ASN A 349 0.41 17.69 -22.06
N GLY A 350 0.03 16.42 -21.92
CA GLY A 350 0.50 15.32 -22.77
C GLY A 350 2.01 15.01 -22.63
N ARG A 351 2.66 15.52 -21.56
CA ARG A 351 4.12 15.43 -21.38
C ARG A 351 4.59 14.27 -20.51
N LEU A 352 3.68 13.42 -20.06
CA LEU A 352 4.04 12.28 -19.21
C LEU A 352 5.08 11.37 -19.90
N ALA A 353 4.91 11.14 -21.21
CA ALA A 353 5.80 10.30 -22.00
C ALA A 353 7.27 10.75 -22.00
N GLU A 354 7.52 12.07 -21.89
CA GLU A 354 8.87 12.65 -21.84
C GLU A 354 9.61 12.32 -20.54
N ARG A 355 8.85 12.00 -19.49
CA ARG A 355 9.37 11.78 -18.13
C ARG A 355 9.51 10.29 -17.77
N LEU A 356 9.07 9.40 -18.67
CA LEU A 356 9.10 7.95 -18.43
C LEU A 356 10.52 7.39 -18.45
N GLN A 357 10.86 6.65 -17.41
CA GLN A 357 12.06 5.83 -17.29
C GLN A 357 11.68 4.35 -17.29
N PRO A 358 12.57 3.44 -17.75
CA PRO A 358 12.36 2.00 -17.59
C PRO A 358 12.29 1.58 -16.10
N LEU A 359 11.35 0.67 -15.78
CA LEU A 359 11.19 0.09 -14.46
C LEU A 359 12.13 -1.09 -14.23
#